data_06c5cd2f5aa06fdee2a9aeb950e98d2d
#
_entry.id   06c5cd2f5aa06fdee2a9aeb950e98d2d
#
_cell.length_a   1.000
_cell.length_b   1.000
_cell.length_c   1.000
_cell.angle_alpha   90.00
_cell.angle_beta   90.00
_cell.angle_gamma   90.00
#
_symmetry.space_group_name_H-M   'P 1'
#
loop_
_entity.id
_entity.type
_entity.pdbx_description
1 polymer ?
#
loop_
_entity_poly.entity_id
_entity_poly.type
_entity_poly.pdbx_seq_one_letter_code
_entity_poly.pdbx_strand_id
1 'polypeptide(L)'
;KLWQAFVKEDATLMEINPLVKTVDGKVVALDGKVTLDDNAGFRHPEHEVLVDHASTNPLEKLAKEKDLNYVKLDGQVGIIGNGAGLVMSTLDVVAYAGEKYSVKPANFLDIGGGASAEVMANGLSIILGDSDVRSVFVNVFGGITACDAVANGIVQAFAMLGDKATKPIVVRLDGNNVELGRKILSEANHPLIQQIETMDGAAAKAAELAANK
;
A
#
# COMPACT_ATOMS: atom_id res chain seq x y z
N LYS A 1 20.44 25.97 -18.01
CA LYS A 1 19.90 24.79 -18.69
C LYS A 1 19.16 23.87 -17.71
N LEU A 2 19.79 23.34 -16.62
CA LEU A 2 19.11 22.47 -15.65
C LEU A 2 17.86 23.12 -15.07
N TRP A 3 17.94 24.37 -14.61
CA TRP A 3 16.78 25.10 -14.10
C TRP A 3 15.64 25.22 -15.11
N GLN A 4 15.99 25.47 -16.39
CA GLN A 4 14.98 25.57 -17.44
C GLN A 4 14.30 24.22 -17.70
N ALA A 5 15.06 23.14 -17.70
CA ALA A 5 14.53 21.79 -17.82
C ALA A 5 13.66 21.44 -16.59
N PHE A 6 14.15 21.70 -15.38
CA PHE A 6 13.42 21.49 -14.13
C PHE A 6 12.03 22.12 -14.15
N VAL A 7 11.95 23.41 -14.52
CA VAL A 7 10.67 24.13 -14.56
C VAL A 7 9.79 23.66 -15.72
N LYS A 8 10.38 23.43 -16.90
CA LYS A 8 9.62 23.07 -18.11
C LYS A 8 9.01 21.66 -17.99
N GLU A 9 9.74 20.74 -17.41
CA GLU A 9 9.34 19.33 -17.31
C GLU A 9 8.65 19.01 -15.97
N ASP A 10 8.25 20.02 -15.18
CA ASP A 10 7.67 19.83 -13.85
C ASP A 10 8.46 18.80 -12.99
N ALA A 11 9.78 18.92 -12.99
CA ALA A 11 10.61 18.03 -12.21
C ALA A 11 10.62 18.39 -10.73
N THR A 12 10.69 17.39 -9.87
CA THR A 12 10.87 17.54 -8.41
C THR A 12 12.33 17.39 -8.00
N LEU A 13 13.14 16.74 -8.85
CA LEU A 13 14.60 16.62 -8.68
C LEU A 13 15.28 16.65 -10.05
N MET A 14 16.36 17.44 -10.15
CA MET A 14 17.36 17.32 -11.22
C MET A 14 18.74 17.48 -10.62
N GLU A 15 19.52 16.42 -10.62
CA GLU A 15 20.87 16.35 -10.08
C GLU A 15 21.84 15.85 -11.13
N ILE A 16 23.02 16.47 -11.18
CA ILE A 16 24.19 15.95 -11.89
C ILE A 16 25.28 15.71 -10.84
N ASN A 17 25.57 14.46 -10.56
CA ASN A 17 26.52 14.07 -9.53
C ASN A 17 27.16 12.71 -9.86
N PRO A 18 28.50 12.70 -10.22
CA PRO A 18 29.39 13.85 -10.23
C PRO A 18 29.38 14.65 -11.54
N LEU A 19 29.67 15.94 -11.42
CA LEU A 19 30.06 16.80 -12.52
C LEU A 19 31.60 16.97 -12.48
N VAL A 20 32.30 16.55 -13.52
CA VAL A 20 33.77 16.50 -13.51
C VAL A 20 34.38 17.39 -14.57
N LYS A 21 35.57 17.96 -14.27
CA LYS A 21 36.42 18.61 -15.24
C LYS A 21 37.52 17.65 -15.64
N THR A 22 37.60 17.38 -16.94
CA THR A 22 38.63 16.49 -17.53
C THR A 22 39.98 17.18 -17.66
N VAL A 23 41.04 16.42 -17.90
CA VAL A 23 42.40 16.95 -18.06
C VAL A 23 42.54 17.85 -19.30
N ASP A 24 41.72 17.64 -20.33
CA ASP A 24 41.64 18.48 -21.53
C ASP A 24 40.72 19.71 -21.35
N GLY A 25 40.24 19.95 -20.12
CA GLY A 25 39.46 21.13 -19.73
C GLY A 25 37.98 21.09 -20.03
N LYS A 26 37.43 19.97 -20.52
CA LYS A 26 36.00 19.80 -20.73
C LYS A 26 35.26 19.54 -19.38
N VAL A 27 34.00 19.93 -19.33
CA VAL A 27 33.12 19.62 -18.23
C VAL A 27 32.14 18.54 -18.67
N VAL A 28 32.11 17.42 -17.94
CA VAL A 28 31.33 16.23 -18.28
C VAL A 28 30.42 15.86 -17.11
N ALA A 29 29.12 15.66 -17.39
CA ALA A 29 28.21 15.02 -16.49
C ALA A 29 28.44 13.50 -16.58
N LEU A 30 28.84 12.86 -15.49
CA LEU A 30 29.05 11.42 -15.47
C LEU A 30 27.76 10.67 -15.12
N ASP A 31 26.92 11.28 -14.30
CA ASP A 31 25.62 10.74 -13.92
C ASP A 31 24.61 11.88 -13.80
N GLY A 32 23.35 11.57 -14.04
CA GLY A 32 22.23 12.48 -13.90
C GLY A 32 21.02 11.77 -13.32
N LYS A 33 20.43 12.35 -12.26
CA LYS A 33 19.21 11.88 -11.65
C LYS A 33 18.09 12.88 -11.88
N VAL A 34 16.99 12.41 -12.43
CA VAL A 34 15.78 13.22 -12.69
C VAL A 34 14.59 12.53 -12.09
N THR A 35 13.80 13.29 -11.33
CA THR A 35 12.47 12.85 -10.86
C THR A 35 11.45 13.86 -11.39
N LEU A 36 10.47 13.37 -12.12
CA LEU A 36 9.36 14.14 -12.65
C LEU A 36 8.18 14.08 -11.69
N ASP A 37 7.33 15.11 -11.69
CA ASP A 37 6.13 15.12 -10.86
C ASP A 37 5.01 14.33 -11.57
N ASP A 38 4.65 13.17 -11.03
CA ASP A 38 3.56 12.33 -11.55
C ASP A 38 2.22 13.07 -11.57
N ASN A 39 2.00 14.04 -10.64
CA ASN A 39 0.80 14.86 -10.62
C ASN A 39 0.72 15.84 -11.82
N ALA A 40 1.82 16.10 -12.47
CA ALA A 40 1.89 16.91 -13.69
C ALA A 40 1.72 16.09 -14.99
N GLY A 41 1.59 14.78 -14.90
CA GLY A 41 1.51 13.87 -16.05
C GLY A 41 0.40 14.24 -17.05
N PHE A 42 -0.69 14.87 -16.61
CA PHE A 42 -1.75 15.37 -17.50
C PHE A 42 -1.27 16.46 -18.48
N ARG A 43 -0.17 17.15 -18.16
CA ARG A 43 0.48 18.17 -19.03
C ARG A 43 1.61 17.59 -19.87
N HIS A 44 2.12 16.41 -19.48
CA HIS A 44 3.30 15.79 -20.04
C HIS A 44 3.06 14.33 -20.44
N PRO A 45 2.12 14.04 -21.37
CA PRO A 45 1.85 12.68 -21.78
C PRO A 45 3.09 11.99 -22.39
N GLU A 46 4.04 12.76 -22.89
CA GLU A 46 5.30 12.26 -23.44
C GLU A 46 6.22 11.65 -22.35
N HIS A 47 6.03 11.95 -21.08
CA HIS A 47 6.81 11.37 -19.99
C HIS A 47 6.55 9.88 -19.78
N GLU A 48 5.41 9.36 -20.22
CA GLU A 48 5.06 7.95 -20.06
C GLU A 48 6.10 7.02 -20.71
N VAL A 49 6.70 7.43 -21.82
CA VAL A 49 7.75 6.63 -22.49
C VAL A 49 9.09 6.62 -21.73
N LEU A 50 9.26 7.50 -20.75
CA LEU A 50 10.47 7.58 -19.92
C LEU A 50 10.40 6.69 -18.68
N VAL A 51 9.24 6.09 -18.40
CA VAL A 51 9.07 5.19 -17.24
C VAL A 51 9.92 3.93 -17.44
N ASP A 52 10.86 3.70 -16.52
CA ASP A 52 11.63 2.46 -16.49
C ASP A 52 10.80 1.33 -15.86
N HIS A 53 10.07 0.63 -16.71
CA HIS A 53 9.25 -0.52 -16.29
C HIS A 53 10.08 -1.70 -15.76
N ALA A 54 11.38 -1.75 -16.05
CA ALA A 54 12.26 -2.82 -15.60
C ALA A 54 12.70 -2.63 -14.14
N SER A 55 12.75 -1.39 -13.65
CA SER A 55 13.09 -1.06 -12.27
C SER A 55 11.86 -1.03 -11.33
N THR A 56 10.64 -1.01 -11.87
CA THR A 56 9.42 -0.95 -11.07
C THR A 56 9.12 -2.31 -10.41
N ASN A 57 8.81 -2.30 -9.11
CA ASN A 57 8.40 -3.50 -8.40
C ASN A 57 7.15 -4.14 -9.08
N PRO A 58 7.15 -5.45 -9.36
CA PRO A 58 6.05 -6.11 -10.05
C PRO A 58 4.68 -5.95 -9.35
N LEU A 59 4.65 -5.91 -8.01
CA LEU A 59 3.42 -5.73 -7.24
C LEU A 59 2.91 -4.29 -7.35
N GLU A 60 3.81 -3.30 -7.36
CA GLU A 60 3.46 -1.88 -7.57
C GLU A 60 2.90 -1.65 -8.98
N LYS A 61 3.51 -2.29 -9.98
CA LYS A 61 3.00 -2.26 -11.36
C LYS A 61 1.59 -2.85 -11.44
N LEU A 62 1.38 -4.04 -10.84
CA LEU A 62 0.08 -4.69 -10.80
C LEU A 62 -0.97 -3.84 -10.06
N ALA A 63 -0.56 -3.15 -9.00
CA ALA A 63 -1.43 -2.25 -8.25
C ALA A 63 -1.83 -1.02 -9.09
N LYS A 64 -0.88 -0.43 -9.80
CA LYS A 64 -1.14 0.70 -10.71
C LYS A 64 -2.12 0.33 -11.82
N GLU A 65 -2.02 -0.87 -12.39
CA GLU A 65 -2.97 -1.40 -13.40
C GLU A 65 -4.40 -1.56 -12.85
N LYS A 66 -4.55 -1.57 -11.52
CA LYS A 66 -5.83 -1.70 -10.79
C LYS A 66 -6.26 -0.42 -10.08
N ASP A 67 -5.64 0.71 -10.41
CA ASP A 67 -5.86 2.03 -9.79
C ASP A 67 -5.73 2.02 -8.26
N LEU A 68 -4.81 1.20 -7.73
CA LEU A 68 -4.52 1.10 -6.31
C LEU A 68 -3.25 1.88 -5.94
N ASN A 69 -3.33 2.66 -4.87
CA ASN A 69 -2.16 3.36 -4.30
C ASN A 69 -1.40 2.41 -3.37
N TYR A 70 -0.43 1.70 -3.93
CA TYR A 70 0.36 0.66 -3.26
C TYR A 70 1.86 0.97 -3.34
N VAL A 71 2.55 0.76 -2.22
CA VAL A 71 4.01 0.80 -2.13
C VAL A 71 4.48 -0.45 -1.40
N LYS A 72 5.42 -1.19 -1.98
CA LYS A 72 6.05 -2.36 -1.36
C LYS A 72 7.05 -1.92 -0.29
N LEU A 73 7.03 -2.58 0.86
CA LEU A 73 7.98 -2.44 1.96
C LEU A 73 8.57 -3.81 2.33
N ASP A 74 9.65 -3.79 3.13
CA ASP A 74 10.36 -5.00 3.55
C ASP A 74 9.80 -5.54 4.87
N GLY A 75 8.65 -6.19 4.82
CA GLY A 75 8.01 -6.71 6.02
C GLY A 75 7.13 -7.92 5.79
N GLN A 76 6.41 -8.34 6.84
CA GLN A 76 5.63 -9.57 6.89
C GLN A 76 4.15 -9.35 7.18
N VAL A 77 3.75 -8.15 7.59
CA VAL A 77 2.35 -7.79 7.82
C VAL A 77 1.84 -6.94 6.66
N GLY A 78 0.95 -7.48 5.85
CA GLY A 78 0.26 -6.73 4.80
C GLY A 78 -0.71 -5.72 5.41
N ILE A 79 -0.75 -4.51 4.87
CA ILE A 79 -1.57 -3.41 5.38
C ILE A 79 -2.58 -2.96 4.34
N ILE A 80 -3.84 -2.82 4.75
CA ILE A 80 -4.90 -2.15 3.99
C ILE A 80 -5.59 -1.14 4.90
N GLY A 81 -5.76 0.08 4.41
CA GLY A 81 -6.55 1.10 5.09
C GLY A 81 -7.27 2.02 4.13
N ASN A 82 -8.21 2.81 4.62
CA ASN A 82 -8.92 3.83 3.88
C ASN A 82 -8.49 5.23 4.32
N GLY A 83 -7.68 5.85 3.49
CA GLY A 83 -7.07 7.15 3.70
C GLY A 83 -5.59 7.05 4.08
N ALA A 84 -4.77 7.80 3.34
CA ALA A 84 -3.31 7.75 3.44
C ALA A 84 -2.79 7.99 4.86
N GLY A 85 -3.38 8.95 5.61
CA GLY A 85 -2.99 9.24 6.98
C GLY A 85 -3.23 8.07 7.93
N LEU A 86 -4.38 7.38 7.79
CA LEU A 86 -4.68 6.18 8.59
C LEU A 86 -3.72 5.04 8.25
N VAL A 87 -3.41 4.85 6.97
CA VAL A 87 -2.45 3.82 6.54
C VAL A 87 -1.06 4.11 7.13
N MET A 88 -0.57 5.35 7.05
CA MET A 88 0.72 5.74 7.65
C MET A 88 0.75 5.46 9.15
N SER A 89 -0.28 5.87 9.90
CA SER A 89 -0.38 5.56 11.33
C SER A 89 -0.44 4.06 11.60
N THR A 90 -1.09 3.29 10.73
CA THR A 90 -1.15 1.83 10.84
C THR A 90 0.22 1.19 10.65
N LEU A 91 1.01 1.68 9.70
CA LEU A 91 2.40 1.24 9.51
C LEU A 91 3.22 1.43 10.79
N ASP A 92 3.13 2.63 11.41
CA ASP A 92 3.88 2.94 12.63
C ASP A 92 3.49 2.03 13.80
N VAL A 93 2.18 1.83 14.02
CA VAL A 93 1.69 0.97 15.11
C VAL A 93 2.06 -0.49 14.90
N VAL A 94 2.00 -0.99 13.64
CA VAL A 94 2.44 -2.35 13.32
C VAL A 94 3.95 -2.50 13.46
N ALA A 95 4.75 -1.52 13.05
CA ALA A 95 6.20 -1.55 13.23
C ALA A 95 6.56 -1.63 14.72
N TYR A 96 5.94 -0.80 15.56
CA TYR A 96 6.12 -0.83 17.01
C TYR A 96 5.70 -2.17 17.64
N ALA A 97 4.50 -2.65 17.32
CA ALA A 97 3.99 -3.92 17.85
C ALA A 97 4.82 -5.13 17.40
N GLY A 98 5.43 -5.03 16.22
CA GLY A 98 6.26 -6.08 15.62
C GLY A 98 7.70 -6.16 16.11
N GLU A 99 8.21 -5.12 16.80
CA GLU A 99 9.63 -5.07 17.23
C GLU A 99 10.07 -6.33 17.98
N LYS A 100 9.29 -6.77 18.97
CA LYS A 100 9.58 -7.97 19.77
C LYS A 100 9.63 -9.27 18.97
N TYR A 101 9.07 -9.27 17.76
CA TYR A 101 9.02 -10.42 16.86
C TYR A 101 9.94 -10.26 15.64
N SER A 102 10.61 -9.12 15.49
CA SER A 102 11.35 -8.73 14.30
C SER A 102 10.46 -8.73 13.02
N VAL A 103 9.20 -8.35 13.19
CA VAL A 103 8.17 -8.28 12.14
C VAL A 103 7.91 -6.82 11.81
N LYS A 104 7.75 -6.52 10.52
CA LYS A 104 7.53 -5.16 9.99
C LYS A 104 6.32 -5.13 9.05
N PRO A 105 5.76 -3.94 8.76
CA PRO A 105 4.77 -3.78 7.70
C PRO A 105 5.38 -4.09 6.32
N ALA A 106 4.63 -4.80 5.50
CA ALA A 106 5.07 -5.30 4.18
C ALA A 106 4.74 -4.34 3.03
N ASN A 107 3.79 -3.46 3.22
CA ASN A 107 3.34 -2.52 2.20
C ASN A 107 2.54 -1.36 2.80
N PHE A 108 2.47 -0.28 2.03
CA PHE A 108 1.41 0.73 2.13
C PHE A 108 0.32 0.36 1.12
N LEU A 109 -0.96 0.38 1.50
CA LEU A 109 -2.09 0.32 0.56
C LEU A 109 -3.25 1.16 1.09
N ASP A 110 -3.54 2.25 0.39
CA ASP A 110 -4.72 3.08 0.61
C ASP A 110 -5.77 2.74 -0.46
N ILE A 111 -6.93 2.22 -0.01
CA ILE A 111 -8.07 1.91 -0.89
C ILE A 111 -9.00 3.10 -1.11
N GLY A 112 -8.65 4.28 -0.58
CA GLY A 112 -9.47 5.48 -0.71
C GLY A 112 -10.82 5.40 0.00
N GLY A 113 -11.72 6.32 -0.35
CA GLY A 113 -13.07 6.41 0.23
C GLY A 113 -14.11 5.50 -0.42
N GLY A 114 -13.74 4.64 -1.40
CA GLY A 114 -14.67 3.84 -2.19
C GLY A 114 -14.36 2.33 -2.14
N ALA A 115 -14.33 1.73 -0.95
CA ALA A 115 -14.01 0.31 -0.78
C ALA A 115 -15.10 -0.62 -1.33
N SER A 116 -15.22 -0.71 -2.65
CA SER A 116 -16.05 -1.74 -3.30
C SER A 116 -15.46 -3.14 -3.07
N ALA A 117 -16.27 -4.17 -3.25
CA ALA A 117 -15.81 -5.56 -3.20
C ALA A 117 -14.63 -5.82 -4.16
N GLU A 118 -14.66 -5.23 -5.33
CA GLU A 118 -13.61 -5.36 -6.34
C GLU A 118 -12.31 -4.70 -5.90
N VAL A 119 -12.35 -3.47 -5.38
CA VAL A 119 -11.18 -2.77 -4.83
C VAL A 119 -10.55 -3.57 -3.70
N MET A 120 -11.37 -4.10 -2.78
CA MET A 120 -10.92 -4.93 -1.68
C MET A 120 -10.31 -6.26 -2.17
N ALA A 121 -10.94 -6.93 -3.14
CA ALA A 121 -10.43 -8.17 -3.73
C ALA A 121 -9.11 -7.95 -4.46
N ASN A 122 -8.99 -6.85 -5.20
CA ASN A 122 -7.76 -6.48 -5.90
C ASN A 122 -6.63 -6.20 -4.90
N GLY A 123 -6.88 -5.41 -3.85
CA GLY A 123 -5.90 -5.12 -2.80
C GLY A 123 -5.46 -6.37 -2.05
N LEU A 124 -6.41 -7.19 -1.61
CA LEU A 124 -6.10 -8.48 -0.96
C LEU A 124 -5.34 -9.42 -1.88
N SER A 125 -5.72 -9.53 -3.16
CA SER A 125 -5.04 -10.38 -4.13
C SER A 125 -3.57 -10.02 -4.30
N ILE A 126 -3.22 -8.73 -4.34
CA ILE A 126 -1.85 -8.26 -4.45
C ILE A 126 -1.07 -8.61 -3.18
N ILE A 127 -1.61 -8.30 -2.01
CA ILE A 127 -0.95 -8.54 -0.72
C ILE A 127 -0.80 -10.04 -0.44
N LEU A 128 -1.80 -10.83 -0.73
CA LEU A 128 -1.75 -12.29 -0.54
C LEU A 128 -0.79 -12.96 -1.53
N GLY A 129 -0.59 -12.37 -2.71
CA GLY A 129 0.40 -12.80 -3.71
C GLY A 129 1.85 -12.52 -3.33
N ASP A 130 2.10 -11.63 -2.36
CA ASP A 130 3.43 -11.35 -1.85
C ASP A 130 3.91 -12.50 -0.93
N SER A 131 5.00 -13.17 -1.31
CA SER A 131 5.55 -14.30 -0.55
C SER A 131 6.07 -13.92 0.85
N ASP A 132 6.45 -12.65 1.06
CA ASP A 132 6.96 -12.18 2.33
C ASP A 132 5.86 -11.96 3.36
N VAL A 133 4.62 -11.68 2.89
CA VAL A 133 3.47 -11.45 3.76
C VAL A 133 3.03 -12.75 4.41
N ARG A 134 2.83 -12.71 5.74
CA ARG A 134 2.41 -13.84 6.57
C ARG A 134 1.06 -13.61 7.25
N SER A 135 0.70 -12.36 7.50
CA SER A 135 -0.61 -11.94 7.99
C SER A 135 -1.02 -10.63 7.34
N VAL A 136 -2.30 -10.27 7.41
CA VAL A 136 -2.80 -8.99 6.88
C VAL A 136 -3.54 -8.24 7.99
N PHE A 137 -3.35 -6.93 8.06
CA PHE A 137 -4.14 -6.04 8.89
C PHE A 137 -4.94 -5.08 8.01
N VAL A 138 -6.26 -5.21 8.07
CA VAL A 138 -7.23 -4.31 7.45
C VAL A 138 -7.72 -3.33 8.50
N ASN A 139 -7.32 -2.07 8.42
CA ASN A 139 -7.69 -1.01 9.36
C ASN A 139 -8.54 0.04 8.65
N VAL A 140 -9.80 0.13 9.03
CA VAL A 140 -10.77 1.01 8.39
C VAL A 140 -11.46 1.90 9.41
N PHE A 141 -11.51 3.19 9.09
CA PHE A 141 -12.36 4.17 9.77
C PHE A 141 -13.49 4.58 8.84
N GLY A 142 -14.71 4.19 9.19
CA GLY A 142 -15.92 4.52 8.44
C GLY A 142 -16.21 6.03 8.49
N GLY A 143 -16.00 6.66 7.37
CA GLY A 143 -16.30 8.06 7.12
C GLY A 143 -17.31 8.19 5.98
N ILE A 144 -16.87 8.66 4.81
CA ILE A 144 -17.69 8.71 3.58
C ILE A 144 -18.12 7.28 3.19
N THR A 145 -17.19 6.33 3.25
CA THR A 145 -17.52 4.90 3.11
C THR A 145 -17.76 4.32 4.49
N ALA A 146 -18.96 3.79 4.72
CA ALA A 146 -19.35 3.23 6.00
C ALA A 146 -18.79 1.81 6.22
N CYS A 147 -18.63 1.39 7.48
CA CYS A 147 -18.03 0.11 7.84
C CYS A 147 -18.79 -1.11 7.32
N ASP A 148 -20.10 -1.05 7.19
CA ASP A 148 -20.93 -2.12 6.62
C ASP A 148 -20.65 -2.35 5.14
N ALA A 149 -20.43 -1.29 4.36
CA ALA A 149 -20.03 -1.39 2.96
C ALA A 149 -18.64 -2.06 2.84
N VAL A 150 -17.68 -1.67 3.69
CA VAL A 150 -16.35 -2.29 3.72
C VAL A 150 -16.41 -3.75 4.15
N ALA A 151 -17.19 -4.07 5.18
CA ALA A 151 -17.38 -5.45 5.65
C ALA A 151 -17.94 -6.35 4.56
N ASN A 152 -18.98 -5.88 3.84
CA ASN A 152 -19.50 -6.58 2.66
C ASN A 152 -18.44 -6.74 1.57
N GLY A 153 -17.62 -5.70 1.32
CA GLY A 153 -16.50 -5.75 0.39
C GLY A 153 -15.49 -6.84 0.76
N ILE A 154 -15.13 -6.94 2.04
CA ILE A 154 -14.24 -8.00 2.54
C ILE A 154 -14.84 -9.38 2.32
N VAL A 155 -16.10 -9.61 2.71
CA VAL A 155 -16.77 -10.91 2.56
C VAL A 155 -16.84 -11.33 1.08
N GLN A 156 -17.22 -10.41 0.19
CA GLN A 156 -17.28 -10.67 -1.24
C GLN A 156 -15.87 -10.90 -1.82
N ALA A 157 -14.86 -10.16 -1.37
CA ALA A 157 -13.46 -10.36 -1.78
C ALA A 157 -12.99 -11.79 -1.44
N PHE A 158 -13.31 -12.29 -0.24
CA PHE A 158 -13.01 -13.68 0.13
C PHE A 158 -13.73 -14.70 -0.76
N ALA A 159 -15.00 -14.45 -1.09
CA ALA A 159 -15.72 -15.31 -2.01
C ALA A 159 -15.10 -15.33 -3.43
N MET A 160 -14.58 -14.19 -3.90
CA MET A 160 -13.88 -14.08 -5.18
C MET A 160 -12.50 -14.74 -5.17
N LEU A 161 -11.77 -14.64 -4.06
CA LEU A 161 -10.42 -15.20 -3.92
C LEU A 161 -10.43 -16.71 -3.65
N GLY A 162 -11.46 -17.23 -2.98
CA GLY A 162 -11.59 -18.64 -2.63
C GLY A 162 -10.32 -19.20 -1.99
N ASP A 163 -9.81 -20.31 -2.50
CA ASP A 163 -8.62 -21.00 -1.98
C ASP A 163 -7.32 -20.18 -2.07
N LYS A 164 -7.32 -19.05 -2.77
CA LYS A 164 -6.16 -18.15 -2.81
C LYS A 164 -6.00 -17.34 -1.51
N ALA A 165 -7.04 -17.19 -0.72
CA ALA A 165 -6.99 -16.55 0.59
C ALA A 165 -6.45 -17.54 1.63
N THR A 166 -5.13 -17.56 1.83
CA THR A 166 -4.44 -18.54 2.68
C THR A 166 -3.84 -17.96 3.96
N LYS A 167 -3.85 -16.63 4.10
CA LYS A 167 -3.18 -15.93 5.21
C LYS A 167 -4.21 -15.38 6.18
N PRO A 168 -3.94 -15.38 7.50
CA PRO A 168 -4.85 -14.79 8.49
C PRO A 168 -4.95 -13.28 8.29
N ILE A 169 -6.17 -12.77 8.49
CA ILE A 169 -6.49 -11.35 8.33
C ILE A 169 -7.10 -10.83 9.62
N VAL A 170 -6.50 -9.80 10.19
CA VAL A 170 -7.04 -9.05 11.32
C VAL A 170 -7.79 -7.85 10.79
N VAL A 171 -9.03 -7.65 11.19
CA VAL A 171 -9.87 -6.54 10.76
C VAL A 171 -10.21 -5.66 11.95
N ARG A 172 -9.91 -4.38 11.84
CA ARG A 172 -10.40 -3.34 12.74
C ARG A 172 -11.32 -2.41 11.97
N LEU A 173 -12.54 -2.31 12.44
CA LEU A 173 -13.54 -1.37 11.96
C LEU A 173 -13.88 -0.38 13.08
N ASP A 174 -13.98 0.91 12.73
CA ASP A 174 -14.42 1.99 13.61
C ASP A 174 -15.12 3.08 12.79
N GLY A 175 -15.87 3.97 13.43
CA GLY A 175 -16.60 5.03 12.75
C GLY A 175 -18.03 4.65 12.33
N ASN A 176 -18.50 5.20 11.21
CA ASN A 176 -19.89 5.06 10.77
C ASN A 176 -20.28 3.60 10.48
N ASN A 177 -21.44 3.17 11.01
CA ASN A 177 -22.01 1.82 10.85
C ASN A 177 -21.11 0.68 11.34
N VAL A 178 -20.27 0.95 12.34
CA VAL A 178 -19.30 -0.04 12.84
C VAL A 178 -19.97 -1.31 13.37
N GLU A 179 -21.06 -1.19 14.12
CA GLU A 179 -21.79 -2.35 14.68
C GLU A 179 -22.35 -3.25 13.59
N LEU A 180 -22.91 -2.65 12.52
CA LEU A 180 -23.40 -3.42 11.38
C LEU A 180 -22.25 -4.09 10.61
N GLY A 181 -21.13 -3.38 10.42
CA GLY A 181 -19.95 -3.94 9.79
C GLY A 181 -19.36 -5.12 10.54
N ARG A 182 -19.23 -5.00 11.87
CA ARG A 182 -18.79 -6.10 12.75
C ARG A 182 -19.74 -7.30 12.70
N LYS A 183 -21.05 -7.04 12.68
CA LYS A 183 -22.06 -8.09 12.57
C LYS A 183 -21.92 -8.85 11.24
N ILE A 184 -21.77 -8.17 10.12
CA ILE A 184 -21.58 -8.78 8.79
C ILE A 184 -20.37 -9.73 8.80
N LEU A 185 -19.23 -9.28 9.32
CA LEU A 185 -18.03 -10.12 9.42
C LEU A 185 -18.22 -11.32 10.35
N SER A 186 -18.94 -11.14 11.47
CA SER A 186 -19.24 -12.22 12.42
C SER A 186 -20.19 -13.26 11.82
N GLU A 187 -21.19 -12.83 11.07
CA GLU A 187 -22.14 -13.73 10.39
C GLU A 187 -21.48 -14.50 9.25
N ALA A 188 -20.54 -13.88 8.54
CA ALA A 188 -19.73 -14.54 7.52
C ALA A 188 -18.85 -15.66 8.09
N ASN A 189 -18.48 -15.56 9.38
CA ASN A 189 -17.74 -16.57 10.16
C ASN A 189 -16.56 -17.20 9.40
N HIS A 190 -15.79 -16.38 8.69
CA HIS A 190 -14.69 -16.88 7.87
C HIS A 190 -13.48 -17.23 8.75
N PRO A 191 -12.87 -18.43 8.65
CA PRO A 191 -11.84 -18.91 9.59
C PRO A 191 -10.56 -18.09 9.59
N LEU A 192 -10.28 -17.35 8.51
CA LEU A 192 -9.09 -16.49 8.41
C LEU A 192 -9.32 -15.06 8.94
N ILE A 193 -10.57 -14.66 9.23
CA ILE A 193 -10.89 -13.30 9.69
C ILE A 193 -10.96 -13.27 11.22
N GLN A 194 -10.18 -12.37 11.81
CA GLN A 194 -10.23 -12.06 13.23
C GLN A 194 -10.55 -10.58 13.41
N GLN A 195 -11.60 -10.27 14.15
CA GLN A 195 -11.99 -8.90 14.46
C GLN A 195 -11.36 -8.45 15.78
N ILE A 196 -10.74 -7.28 15.80
CA ILE A 196 -10.17 -6.65 16.99
C ILE A 196 -10.61 -5.19 17.02
N GLU A 197 -11.08 -4.73 18.16
CA GLU A 197 -11.71 -3.40 18.28
C GLU A 197 -10.74 -2.24 18.27
N THR A 198 -9.55 -2.41 18.86
CA THR A 198 -8.56 -1.35 18.99
C THR A 198 -7.46 -1.48 17.93
N MET A 199 -6.93 -0.35 17.49
CA MET A 199 -5.83 -0.30 16.51
C MET A 199 -4.57 -1.00 17.04
N ASP A 200 -4.18 -0.70 18.29
CA ASP A 200 -3.00 -1.32 18.93
C ASP A 200 -3.17 -2.83 19.09
N GLY A 201 -4.35 -3.27 19.55
CA GLY A 201 -4.66 -4.70 19.70
C GLY A 201 -4.65 -5.44 18.36
N ALA A 202 -5.19 -4.82 17.31
CA ALA A 202 -5.20 -5.40 15.97
C ALA A 202 -3.78 -5.48 15.36
N ALA A 203 -2.97 -4.43 15.54
CA ALA A 203 -1.57 -4.43 15.11
C ALA A 203 -0.74 -5.50 15.85
N ALA A 204 -0.91 -5.59 17.18
CA ALA A 204 -0.25 -6.62 18.00
C ALA A 204 -0.63 -8.03 17.55
N LYS A 205 -1.92 -8.27 17.27
CA LYS A 205 -2.41 -9.57 16.79
C LYS A 205 -1.90 -9.91 15.40
N ALA A 206 -1.89 -8.96 14.49
CA ALA A 206 -1.34 -9.16 13.15
C ALA A 206 0.16 -9.47 13.20
N ALA A 207 0.94 -8.77 14.03
CA ALA A 207 2.36 -9.04 14.23
C ALA A 207 2.61 -10.42 14.83
N GLU A 208 1.83 -10.82 15.84
CA GLU A 208 1.88 -12.17 16.44
C GLU A 208 1.64 -13.26 15.39
N LEU A 209 0.59 -13.11 14.58
CA LEU A 209 0.24 -14.07 13.53
C LEU A 209 1.32 -14.16 12.44
N ALA A 210 1.98 -13.06 12.12
CA ALA A 210 3.09 -13.04 11.17
C ALA A 210 4.35 -13.72 11.72
N ALA A 211 4.56 -13.69 13.04
CA ALA A 211 5.71 -14.30 13.70
C ALA A 211 5.62 -15.83 13.80
N ASN A 212 4.40 -16.37 13.85
CA ASN A 212 4.14 -17.80 14.09
C ASN A 212 4.17 -18.68 12.81
N LYS A 213 4.69 -18.16 11.71
CA LYS A 213 4.78 -18.89 10.42
C LYS A 213 6.19 -19.04 9.90
#